data_b4deac61d1bd872c258bb1aae4f6fe9b
#
_entry.id   b4deac61d1bd872c258bb1aae4f6fe9b
#
_cell.length_a   1.000
_cell.length_b   1.000
_cell.length_c   1.000
_cell.angle_alpha   90.00
_cell.angle_beta   90.00
_cell.angle_gamma   90.00
#
_symmetry.space_group_name_H-M   'P 1'
#
loop_
_entity.id
_entity.type
_entity.pdbx_description
1 polymer ?
#
loop_
_entity_poly.entity_id
_entity_poly.type
_entity_poly.pdbx_seq_one_letter_code
_entity_poly.pdbx_strand_id
1 'polypeptide(L)'
;ERWAQLLLAAGADEALVMPSAGNPIVFGQKIVDPKAKTVLIYAHYDVMPAEPLELWKSNPFEPEVRDGHIWARGADDDKGQSFIQVKAFEYLVKNNLLTHNVKYIFEGEEEIGSPSLEGFCREHKELLKADVILVSDTSMLGADLPSLTTGLRGLAYWEIEVTGPNRDLHSGHFGGAVANPINVLCGMISKVTDADGRITVPGFYDDVEEVPQAEREMIAHIP
;
A
#
# COMPACT_ATOMS: atom_id res chain seq x y z
N GLU A 1 -12.41 16.04 -5.71
CA GLU A 1 -13.57 16.36 -6.62
C GLU A 1 -13.54 15.53 -7.90
N ARG A 2 -12.40 15.44 -8.58
CA ARG A 2 -12.33 14.73 -9.87
C ARG A 2 -12.75 13.27 -9.80
N TRP A 3 -12.33 12.54 -8.75
CA TRP A 3 -12.72 11.16 -8.53
C TRP A 3 -14.24 10.99 -8.31
N ALA A 4 -14.86 11.90 -7.54
CA ALA A 4 -16.32 11.88 -7.34
C ALA A 4 -17.05 12.06 -8.68
N GLN A 5 -16.60 13.01 -9.51
CA GLN A 5 -17.15 13.23 -10.85
C GLN A 5 -17.00 12.00 -11.75
N LEU A 6 -15.85 11.32 -11.70
CA LEU A 6 -15.62 10.11 -12.48
C LEU A 6 -16.52 8.95 -12.04
N LEU A 7 -16.72 8.77 -10.75
CA LEU A 7 -17.64 7.75 -10.22
C LEU A 7 -19.08 8.00 -10.64
N LEU A 8 -19.56 9.26 -10.56
CA LEU A 8 -20.90 9.63 -11.04
C LEU A 8 -21.05 9.38 -12.54
N ALA A 9 -20.04 9.79 -13.33
CA ALA A 9 -20.04 9.58 -14.79
C ALA A 9 -19.99 8.08 -15.16
N ALA A 10 -19.37 7.26 -14.33
CA ALA A 10 -19.33 5.79 -14.48
C ALA A 10 -20.65 5.09 -14.09
N GLY A 11 -21.56 5.82 -13.43
CA GLY A 11 -22.89 5.33 -13.08
C GLY A 11 -23.11 5.02 -11.59
N ALA A 12 -22.28 5.57 -10.71
CA ALA A 12 -22.54 5.54 -9.27
C ALA A 12 -23.85 6.30 -8.95
N ASP A 13 -24.59 5.80 -7.95
CA ASP A 13 -25.82 6.46 -7.48
C ASP A 13 -25.49 7.71 -6.65
N GLU A 14 -24.32 7.68 -6.01
CA GLU A 14 -23.80 8.76 -5.15
C GLU A 14 -22.28 8.78 -5.19
N ALA A 15 -21.69 9.98 -5.15
CA ALA A 15 -20.28 10.19 -4.88
C ALA A 15 -20.07 11.51 -4.15
N LEU A 16 -19.40 11.44 -3.01
CA LEU A 16 -19.21 12.52 -2.05
C LEU A 16 -17.72 12.76 -1.79
N VAL A 17 -17.38 14.03 -1.58
CA VAL A 17 -16.09 14.40 -0.99
C VAL A 17 -16.33 14.70 0.48
N MET A 18 -15.82 13.85 1.34
CA MET A 18 -16.08 13.88 2.77
C MET A 18 -14.87 14.41 3.54
N PRO A 19 -15.05 15.25 4.54
CA PRO A 19 -13.95 15.72 5.38
C PRO A 19 -13.36 14.55 6.18
N SER A 20 -12.05 14.63 6.43
CA SER A 20 -11.34 13.80 7.41
C SER A 20 -10.52 14.69 8.33
N ALA A 21 -9.75 14.14 9.24
CA ALA A 21 -8.82 14.90 10.07
C ALA A 21 -7.66 15.53 9.24
N GLY A 22 -7.38 14.98 8.07
CA GLY A 22 -6.37 15.44 7.13
C GLY A 22 -6.95 15.70 5.75
N ASN A 23 -6.45 15.01 4.73
CA ASN A 23 -6.92 15.13 3.37
C ASN A 23 -8.33 14.53 3.20
N PRO A 24 -9.24 15.16 2.41
CA PRO A 24 -10.61 14.68 2.27
C PRO A 24 -10.65 13.29 1.62
N ILE A 25 -11.62 12.50 2.03
CA ILE A 25 -11.87 11.17 1.48
C ILE A 25 -13.01 11.24 0.47
N VAL A 26 -12.85 10.55 -0.67
CA VAL A 26 -13.91 10.42 -1.65
C VAL A 26 -14.64 9.09 -1.41
N PHE A 27 -15.92 9.18 -1.13
CA PHE A 27 -16.81 8.03 -1.05
C PHE A 27 -17.69 7.97 -2.29
N GLY A 28 -17.97 6.78 -2.79
CA GLY A 28 -18.97 6.56 -3.84
C GLY A 28 -19.69 5.24 -3.66
N GLN A 29 -20.91 5.12 -4.18
CA GLN A 29 -21.63 3.86 -4.12
C GLN A 29 -22.59 3.66 -5.28
N LYS A 30 -22.85 2.38 -5.55
CA LYS A 30 -23.97 1.90 -6.35
C LYS A 30 -24.61 0.68 -5.67
N ILE A 31 -25.88 0.79 -5.36
CA ILE A 31 -26.67 -0.27 -4.73
C ILE A 31 -27.61 -0.86 -5.78
N VAL A 32 -27.32 -2.06 -6.23
CA VAL A 32 -28.15 -2.78 -7.22
C VAL A 32 -29.28 -3.57 -6.55
N ASP A 33 -29.00 -4.16 -5.37
CA ASP A 33 -29.97 -4.87 -4.54
C ASP A 33 -29.51 -4.81 -3.08
N PRO A 34 -30.34 -4.35 -2.13
CA PRO A 34 -29.99 -4.35 -0.70
C PRO A 34 -29.61 -5.71 -0.12
N LYS A 35 -29.98 -6.81 -0.78
CA LYS A 35 -29.63 -8.18 -0.37
C LYS A 35 -28.39 -8.74 -1.04
N ALA A 36 -27.90 -8.07 -2.09
CA ALA A 36 -26.68 -8.50 -2.76
C ALA A 36 -25.46 -8.22 -1.89
N LYS A 37 -24.41 -9.01 -2.08
CA LYS A 37 -23.11 -8.75 -1.44
C LYS A 37 -22.56 -7.41 -1.89
N THR A 38 -21.83 -6.77 -1.00
CA THR A 38 -21.21 -5.46 -1.23
C THR A 38 -19.71 -5.61 -1.29
N VAL A 39 -19.10 -5.06 -2.35
CA VAL A 39 -17.67 -4.93 -2.51
C VAL A 39 -17.28 -3.48 -2.22
N LEU A 40 -16.35 -3.27 -1.29
CA LEU A 40 -15.73 -1.97 -1.05
C LEU A 40 -14.38 -1.93 -1.78
N ILE A 41 -14.23 -0.99 -2.67
CA ILE A 41 -12.99 -0.76 -3.42
C ILE A 41 -12.23 0.37 -2.72
N TYR A 42 -11.00 0.06 -2.31
CA TYR A 42 -10.07 1.02 -1.72
C TYR A 42 -9.01 1.43 -2.73
N ALA A 43 -8.65 2.71 -2.72
CA ALA A 43 -7.53 3.26 -3.46
C ALA A 43 -7.05 4.57 -2.83
N HIS A 44 -5.89 5.10 -3.27
CA HIS A 44 -5.40 6.40 -2.83
C HIS A 44 -5.14 7.35 -4.00
N TYR A 45 -5.14 8.65 -3.72
CA TYR A 45 -4.94 9.67 -4.74
C TYR A 45 -3.73 10.58 -4.50
N ASP A 46 -3.11 10.48 -3.33
CA ASP A 46 -1.82 11.11 -3.06
C ASP A 46 -0.68 10.40 -3.78
N VAL A 47 0.48 10.95 -3.72
CA VAL A 47 1.68 10.41 -4.37
C VAL A 47 2.92 10.80 -3.60
N MET A 48 3.96 9.95 -3.65
CA MET A 48 5.28 10.27 -3.11
C MET A 48 5.88 11.52 -3.78
N PRO A 49 6.72 12.28 -3.08
CA PRO A 49 7.55 13.32 -3.69
C PRO A 49 8.29 12.82 -4.92
N ALA A 50 8.50 13.70 -5.90
CA ALA A 50 9.15 13.32 -7.16
C ALA A 50 10.67 13.60 -7.18
N GLU A 51 11.21 14.10 -6.09
CA GLU A 51 12.64 14.39 -5.94
C GLU A 51 13.50 13.10 -5.96
N PRO A 52 14.70 13.19 -6.55
CA PRO A 52 15.30 14.34 -7.20
C PRO A 52 14.81 14.53 -8.65
N LEU A 53 14.35 15.74 -8.98
CA LEU A 53 13.68 16.04 -10.26
C LEU A 53 14.60 15.85 -11.49
N GLU A 54 15.91 16.04 -11.31
CA GLU A 54 16.90 15.87 -12.38
C GLU A 54 17.05 14.43 -12.90
N LEU A 55 16.54 13.44 -12.19
CA LEU A 55 16.52 12.05 -12.64
C LEU A 55 15.36 11.72 -13.58
N TRP A 56 14.36 12.59 -13.63
CA TRP A 56 13.22 12.40 -14.53
C TRP A 56 13.57 12.84 -15.95
N LYS A 57 13.12 12.05 -16.94
CA LYS A 57 13.29 12.39 -18.38
C LYS A 57 12.25 13.39 -18.86
N SER A 58 11.16 13.57 -18.14
CA SER A 58 10.07 14.54 -18.38
C SER A 58 9.56 15.05 -17.05
N ASN A 59 8.79 16.13 -17.04
CA ASN A 59 8.18 16.63 -15.81
C ASN A 59 7.30 15.54 -15.17
N PRO A 60 7.56 15.12 -13.92
CA PRO A 60 6.83 14.02 -13.28
C PRO A 60 5.34 14.30 -13.10
N PHE A 61 4.89 15.54 -13.14
CA PHE A 61 3.49 15.94 -13.00
C PHE A 61 2.81 16.33 -14.32
N GLU A 62 3.50 16.15 -15.45
CA GLU A 62 2.96 16.30 -16.82
C GLU A 62 3.06 14.96 -17.53
N PRO A 63 1.96 14.17 -17.58
CA PRO A 63 2.00 12.82 -18.13
C PRO A 63 2.46 12.78 -19.58
N GLU A 64 3.42 11.93 -19.88
CA GLU A 64 3.96 11.71 -21.22
C GLU A 64 3.73 10.26 -21.66
N VAL A 65 3.27 10.06 -22.89
CA VAL A 65 3.22 8.72 -23.51
C VAL A 65 4.54 8.50 -24.25
N ARG A 66 5.30 7.52 -23.80
CA ARG A 66 6.59 7.15 -24.35
C ARG A 66 6.74 5.64 -24.37
N ASP A 67 7.14 5.08 -25.51
CA ASP A 67 7.34 3.64 -25.71
C ASP A 67 6.10 2.79 -25.32
N GLY A 68 4.90 3.31 -25.60
CA GLY A 68 3.63 2.66 -25.26
C GLY A 68 3.23 2.69 -23.78
N HIS A 69 3.96 3.41 -22.95
CA HIS A 69 3.71 3.58 -21.51
C HIS A 69 3.40 5.04 -21.16
N ILE A 70 2.60 5.23 -20.12
CA ILE A 70 2.36 6.55 -19.50
C ILE A 70 3.39 6.76 -18.40
N TRP A 71 4.17 7.83 -18.52
CA TRP A 71 5.20 8.20 -17.57
C TRP A 71 4.77 9.43 -16.78
N ALA A 72 4.53 9.27 -15.49
CA ALA A 72 4.28 10.36 -14.54
C ALA A 72 4.34 9.83 -13.11
N ARG A 73 4.55 10.71 -12.12
CA ARG A 73 4.39 10.37 -10.71
C ARG A 73 2.91 10.04 -10.43
N GLY A 74 2.65 8.89 -9.79
CA GLY A 74 1.30 8.40 -9.51
C GLY A 74 0.58 7.76 -10.70
N ALA A 75 1.24 7.54 -11.84
CA ALA A 75 0.62 6.86 -12.99
C ALA A 75 0.38 5.36 -12.71
N ASP A 76 1.27 4.73 -11.96
CA ASP A 76 1.19 3.32 -11.56
C ASP A 76 0.87 3.16 -10.06
N ASP A 77 1.11 4.15 -9.24
CA ASP A 77 0.89 4.16 -7.81
C ASP A 77 0.13 5.44 -7.41
N ASP A 78 -1.16 5.40 -7.18
CA ASP A 78 -2.16 4.31 -7.42
C ASP A 78 -3.24 4.77 -8.41
N LYS A 79 -3.01 5.90 -9.16
CA LYS A 79 -4.05 6.47 -10.04
C LYS A 79 -4.40 5.58 -11.24
N GLY A 80 -3.43 4.80 -11.73
CA GLY A 80 -3.65 3.85 -12.80
C GLY A 80 -4.59 2.73 -12.36
N GLN A 81 -4.30 2.07 -11.26
CA GLN A 81 -5.10 0.98 -10.69
C GLN A 81 -6.49 1.48 -10.27
N SER A 82 -6.54 2.64 -9.59
CA SER A 82 -7.80 3.31 -9.24
C SER A 82 -8.69 3.56 -10.46
N PHE A 83 -8.09 4.05 -11.55
CA PHE A 83 -8.81 4.35 -12.79
C PHE A 83 -9.29 3.09 -13.49
N ILE A 84 -8.51 2.00 -13.48
CA ILE A 84 -8.92 0.70 -14.01
C ILE A 84 -10.16 0.20 -13.27
N GLN A 85 -10.21 0.32 -11.93
CA GLN A 85 -11.37 -0.08 -11.13
C GLN A 85 -12.62 0.73 -11.50
N VAL A 86 -12.48 2.05 -11.68
CA VAL A 86 -13.60 2.90 -12.12
C VAL A 86 -14.06 2.53 -13.52
N LYS A 87 -13.15 2.18 -14.44
CA LYS A 87 -13.50 1.76 -15.80
C LYS A 87 -14.13 0.38 -15.87
N ALA A 88 -13.68 -0.55 -15.04
CA ALA A 88 -14.32 -1.86 -14.90
C ALA A 88 -15.76 -1.71 -14.38
N PHE A 89 -15.97 -0.89 -13.36
CA PHE A 89 -17.28 -0.55 -12.84
C PHE A 89 -18.18 0.09 -13.92
N GLU A 90 -17.69 1.11 -14.64
CA GLU A 90 -18.38 1.76 -15.73
C GLU A 90 -18.84 0.76 -16.80
N TYR A 91 -17.96 -0.18 -17.17
CA TYR A 91 -18.28 -1.23 -18.12
C TYR A 91 -19.41 -2.14 -17.62
N LEU A 92 -19.32 -2.59 -16.37
CA LEU A 92 -20.34 -3.46 -15.78
C LEU A 92 -21.71 -2.76 -15.69
N VAL A 93 -21.73 -1.48 -15.30
CA VAL A 93 -22.96 -0.70 -15.22
C VAL A 93 -23.57 -0.50 -16.60
N LYS A 94 -22.79 -0.02 -17.58
CA LYS A 94 -23.28 0.28 -18.94
C LYS A 94 -23.80 -0.94 -19.70
N ASN A 95 -23.29 -2.13 -19.38
CA ASN A 95 -23.70 -3.37 -20.01
C ASN A 95 -24.71 -4.17 -19.17
N ASN A 96 -25.23 -3.62 -18.07
CA ASN A 96 -26.16 -4.29 -17.16
C ASN A 96 -25.59 -5.63 -16.61
N LEU A 97 -24.28 -5.68 -16.37
CA LEU A 97 -23.57 -6.87 -15.85
C LEU A 97 -23.27 -6.77 -14.35
N LEU A 98 -23.52 -5.62 -13.73
CA LEU A 98 -23.27 -5.44 -12.31
C LEU A 98 -24.28 -6.19 -11.46
N THR A 99 -23.85 -7.20 -10.73
CA THR A 99 -24.69 -8.06 -9.89
C THR A 99 -24.50 -7.84 -8.39
N HIS A 100 -23.50 -7.08 -7.99
CA HIS A 100 -23.15 -6.80 -6.60
C HIS A 100 -23.24 -5.31 -6.31
N ASN A 101 -23.48 -4.96 -5.07
CA ASN A 101 -23.32 -3.58 -4.62
C ASN A 101 -21.85 -3.22 -4.62
N VAL A 102 -21.54 -2.01 -5.00
CA VAL A 102 -20.15 -1.50 -5.02
C VAL A 102 -20.08 -0.22 -4.23
N LYS A 103 -19.08 -0.12 -3.38
CA LYS A 103 -18.68 1.09 -2.69
C LYS A 103 -17.24 1.43 -3.03
N TYR A 104 -16.90 2.70 -2.98
CA TYR A 104 -15.56 3.22 -3.19
C TYR A 104 -15.13 4.08 -2.01
N ILE A 105 -13.88 3.98 -1.64
CA ILE A 105 -13.20 4.88 -0.75
C ILE A 105 -11.83 5.23 -1.34
N PHE A 106 -11.59 6.51 -1.62
CA PHE A 106 -10.29 7.01 -2.06
C PHE A 106 -9.76 7.98 -1.03
N GLU A 107 -8.60 7.68 -0.46
CA GLU A 107 -7.92 8.54 0.50
C GLU A 107 -6.77 9.35 -0.12
N GLY A 108 -6.20 10.27 0.62
CA GLY A 108 -5.13 11.15 0.17
C GLY A 108 -3.97 11.26 1.14
N GLU A 109 -3.66 10.22 1.92
CA GLU A 109 -2.60 10.17 2.92
C GLU A 109 -1.93 8.78 3.00
N GLU A 110 -2.12 7.91 2.00
CA GLU A 110 -1.56 6.56 2.01
C GLU A 110 -0.04 6.61 2.11
N GLU A 111 0.59 7.45 1.31
CA GLU A 111 2.04 7.60 1.18
C GLU A 111 2.74 8.17 2.44
N ILE A 112 1.96 8.57 3.42
CA ILE A 112 2.43 9.00 4.76
C ILE A 112 1.87 8.13 5.89
N GLY A 113 1.30 6.96 5.56
CA GLY A 113 0.80 5.96 6.52
C GLY A 113 -0.64 6.17 6.96
N SER A 114 -1.47 6.85 6.18
CA SER A 114 -2.93 6.98 6.37
C SER A 114 -3.37 7.46 7.76
N PRO A 115 -2.79 8.52 8.34
CA PRO A 115 -3.03 8.91 9.73
C PRO A 115 -4.50 9.24 10.03
N SER A 116 -5.28 9.66 9.03
CA SER A 116 -6.70 10.04 9.22
C SER A 116 -7.69 8.92 8.88
N LEU A 117 -7.25 7.87 8.16
CA LEU A 117 -8.14 6.83 7.63
C LEU A 117 -8.81 6.02 8.73
N GLU A 118 -8.08 5.62 9.76
CA GLU A 118 -8.66 4.83 10.86
C GLU A 118 -9.80 5.57 11.56
N GLY A 119 -9.60 6.86 11.86
CA GLY A 119 -10.62 7.71 12.46
C GLY A 119 -11.86 7.83 11.59
N PHE A 120 -11.67 8.08 10.30
CA PHE A 120 -12.74 8.14 9.31
C PHE A 120 -13.53 6.81 9.22
N CYS A 121 -12.83 5.68 9.15
CA CYS A 121 -13.47 4.37 9.08
C CYS A 121 -14.29 4.05 10.36
N ARG A 122 -13.82 4.45 11.53
CA ARG A 122 -14.55 4.28 12.79
C ARG A 122 -15.83 5.12 12.84
N GLU A 123 -15.75 6.38 12.41
CA GLU A 123 -16.88 7.30 12.35
C GLU A 123 -17.94 6.86 11.32
N HIS A 124 -17.51 6.35 10.18
CA HIS A 124 -18.38 5.97 9.07
C HIS A 124 -18.55 4.45 8.90
N LYS A 125 -18.43 3.68 9.98
CA LYS A 125 -18.46 2.22 9.97
C LYS A 125 -19.67 1.62 9.24
N GLU A 126 -20.88 2.15 9.47
CA GLU A 126 -22.08 1.64 8.81
C GLU A 126 -22.12 2.02 7.32
N LEU A 127 -21.63 3.20 6.96
CA LEU A 127 -21.53 3.62 5.56
C LEU A 127 -20.57 2.69 4.78
N LEU A 128 -19.43 2.33 5.38
CA LEU A 128 -18.37 1.53 4.76
C LEU A 128 -18.61 0.02 4.87
N LYS A 129 -19.68 -0.42 5.54
CA LYS A 129 -19.94 -1.85 5.70
C LYS A 129 -19.98 -2.56 4.35
N ALA A 130 -19.23 -3.64 4.22
CA ALA A 130 -19.08 -4.45 3.02
C ALA A 130 -18.81 -5.91 3.38
N ASP A 131 -18.98 -6.81 2.43
CA ASP A 131 -18.69 -8.25 2.57
C ASP A 131 -17.24 -8.56 2.16
N VAL A 132 -16.70 -7.78 1.21
CA VAL A 132 -15.36 -7.94 0.66
C VAL A 132 -14.75 -6.56 0.47
N ILE A 133 -13.45 -6.44 0.75
CA ILE A 133 -12.65 -5.26 0.39
C ILE A 133 -11.71 -5.67 -0.74
N LEU A 134 -11.71 -4.88 -1.81
CA LEU A 134 -10.79 -4.99 -2.93
C LEU A 134 -9.76 -3.86 -2.85
N VAL A 135 -8.51 -4.22 -2.70
CA VAL A 135 -7.35 -3.31 -2.76
C VAL A 135 -6.56 -3.72 -4.00
N SER A 136 -6.40 -2.83 -4.95
CA SER A 136 -5.65 -3.10 -6.19
C SER A 136 -4.36 -2.29 -6.32
N ASP A 137 -3.91 -1.70 -5.23
CA ASP A 137 -2.61 -1.06 -5.11
C ASP A 137 -1.49 -2.11 -5.13
N THR A 138 -1.32 -2.70 -6.29
CA THR A 138 -0.41 -3.81 -6.57
C THR A 138 0.11 -3.71 -8.00
N SER A 139 1.22 -4.39 -8.28
CA SER A 139 1.82 -4.44 -9.60
C SER A 139 1.52 -5.76 -10.31
N MET A 140 1.51 -5.73 -11.64
CA MET A 140 1.60 -6.94 -12.47
C MET A 140 3.02 -7.49 -12.44
N LEU A 141 3.19 -8.80 -12.51
CA LEU A 141 4.51 -9.44 -12.58
C LEU A 141 5.23 -9.16 -13.90
N GLY A 142 4.50 -8.82 -14.94
CA GLY A 142 4.99 -8.40 -16.24
C GLY A 142 3.84 -7.90 -17.10
N ALA A 143 4.14 -7.22 -18.22
CA ALA A 143 3.13 -6.59 -19.08
C ALA A 143 2.05 -7.58 -19.58
N ASP A 144 2.43 -8.82 -19.82
CA ASP A 144 1.55 -9.89 -20.29
C ASP A 144 1.25 -10.95 -19.22
N LEU A 145 1.58 -10.65 -17.94
CA LEU A 145 1.41 -11.58 -16.83
C LEU A 145 0.56 -10.93 -15.73
N PRO A 146 -0.76 -10.98 -15.88
CA PRO A 146 -1.67 -10.49 -14.84
C PRO A 146 -1.54 -11.33 -13.56
N SER A 147 -1.67 -10.69 -12.42
CA SER A 147 -1.59 -11.35 -11.11
C SER A 147 -2.74 -10.94 -10.20
N LEU A 148 -3.10 -11.83 -9.29
CA LEU A 148 -4.01 -11.56 -8.20
C LEU A 148 -3.26 -11.76 -6.88
N THR A 149 -3.00 -10.67 -6.18
CA THR A 149 -2.33 -10.71 -4.88
C THR A 149 -3.32 -11.18 -3.82
N THR A 150 -3.03 -12.32 -3.18
CA THR A 150 -3.91 -12.93 -2.16
C THR A 150 -3.41 -12.74 -0.74
N GLY A 151 -2.22 -12.16 -0.57
CA GLY A 151 -1.62 -11.89 0.74
C GLY A 151 -0.47 -10.91 0.62
N LEU A 152 -0.12 -10.27 1.72
CA LEU A 152 0.97 -9.33 1.82
C LEU A 152 2.00 -9.82 2.83
N ARG A 153 3.25 -9.39 2.67
CA ARG A 153 4.30 -9.60 3.67
C ARG A 153 4.03 -8.71 4.87
N GLY A 154 4.26 -9.24 6.07
CA GLY A 154 4.26 -8.44 7.29
C GLY A 154 5.43 -7.45 7.30
N LEU A 155 5.25 -6.35 8.02
CA LEU A 155 6.28 -5.35 8.27
C LEU A 155 6.43 -5.17 9.79
N ALA A 156 7.69 -5.21 10.27
CA ALA A 156 8.05 -4.77 11.61
C ALA A 156 9.17 -3.74 11.49
N TYR A 157 8.88 -2.50 11.86
CA TYR A 157 9.84 -1.40 11.83
C TYR A 157 10.41 -1.18 13.23
N TRP A 158 11.74 -1.16 13.36
CA TRP A 158 12.42 -1.05 14.65
C TRP A 158 13.50 0.04 14.59
N GLU A 159 13.60 0.80 15.65
CA GLU A 159 14.72 1.69 15.93
C GLU A 159 15.48 1.14 17.13
N ILE A 160 16.80 1.08 17.03
CA ILE A 160 17.68 0.63 18.11
C ILE A 160 18.62 1.75 18.48
N GLU A 161 18.51 2.26 19.69
CA GLU A 161 19.43 3.25 20.24
C GLU A 161 20.34 2.59 21.28
N VAL A 162 21.64 2.79 21.14
CA VAL A 162 22.64 2.35 22.14
C VAL A 162 23.33 3.56 22.72
N THR A 163 23.06 3.85 23.99
CA THR A 163 23.66 4.94 24.73
C THR A 163 24.97 4.51 25.36
N GLY A 164 26.03 5.24 25.10
CA GLY A 164 27.37 5.07 25.69
C GLY A 164 27.63 5.99 26.89
N PRO A 165 28.91 6.28 27.20
CA PRO A 165 29.28 7.22 28.23
C PRO A 165 28.67 8.63 28.01
N ASN A 166 28.51 9.38 29.09
CA ASN A 166 27.91 10.72 29.09
C ASN A 166 28.78 11.82 28.46
N ARG A 167 29.93 11.48 27.91
CA ARG A 167 30.88 12.37 27.23
C ARG A 167 31.82 11.56 26.34
N ASP A 168 32.50 12.25 25.43
CA ASP A 168 33.52 11.65 24.60
C ASP A 168 34.75 11.26 25.47
N LEU A 169 35.25 10.07 25.20
CA LEU A 169 36.39 9.49 25.93
C LEU A 169 37.60 9.36 25.00
N HIS A 170 38.75 9.78 25.48
CA HIS A 170 40.04 9.63 24.77
C HIS A 170 40.39 8.14 24.65
N SER A 171 40.57 7.65 23.44
CA SER A 171 40.86 6.22 23.16
C SER A 171 42.14 5.72 23.78
N GLY A 172 43.17 6.58 23.91
CA GLY A 172 44.44 6.25 24.55
C GLY A 172 44.33 5.95 26.07
N HIS A 173 43.26 6.42 26.72
CA HIS A 173 43.02 6.20 28.15
C HIS A 173 41.94 5.15 28.41
N PHE A 174 40.96 5.08 27.57
CA PHE A 174 39.75 4.30 27.80
C PHE A 174 39.53 3.19 26.77
N GLY A 175 40.35 3.14 25.71
CA GLY A 175 40.25 2.11 24.65
C GLY A 175 40.40 0.69 25.23
N GLY A 176 39.49 -0.18 24.94
CA GLY A 176 39.42 -1.54 25.49
C GLY A 176 38.88 -1.67 26.92
N ALA A 177 38.80 -0.56 27.69
CA ALA A 177 38.27 -0.54 29.05
C ALA A 177 36.78 -0.15 29.10
N VAL A 178 36.34 0.68 28.14
CA VAL A 178 34.93 1.12 28.04
C VAL A 178 34.40 0.70 26.67
N ALA A 179 33.20 0.12 26.67
CA ALA A 179 32.54 -0.33 25.43
C ALA A 179 32.18 0.85 24.55
N ASN A 180 32.53 0.78 23.27
CA ASN A 180 32.10 1.74 22.26
C ASN A 180 30.68 1.40 21.81
N PRO A 181 29.69 2.34 21.90
CA PRO A 181 28.30 2.07 21.57
C PRO A 181 28.11 1.63 20.10
N ILE A 182 28.92 2.12 19.16
CA ILE A 182 28.86 1.70 17.76
C ILE A 182 29.24 0.22 17.62
N ASN A 183 30.32 -0.23 18.29
CA ASN A 183 30.72 -1.63 18.25
C ASN A 183 29.66 -2.55 18.91
N VAL A 184 29.03 -2.08 19.99
CA VAL A 184 27.92 -2.81 20.64
C VAL A 184 26.74 -2.92 19.69
N LEU A 185 26.31 -1.81 19.08
CA LEU A 185 25.20 -1.78 18.13
C LEU A 185 25.45 -2.70 16.93
N CYS A 186 26.63 -2.62 16.31
CA CYS A 186 26.99 -3.51 15.21
C CYS A 186 26.98 -4.99 15.64
N GLY A 187 27.48 -5.29 16.84
CA GLY A 187 27.46 -6.64 17.41
C GLY A 187 26.06 -7.14 17.74
N MET A 188 25.13 -6.27 18.07
CA MET A 188 23.71 -6.63 18.26
C MET A 188 23.04 -6.92 16.92
N ILE A 189 23.18 -6.02 15.95
CA ILE A 189 22.58 -6.16 14.61
C ILE A 189 23.09 -7.42 13.91
N SER A 190 24.41 -7.69 13.98
CA SER A 190 25.00 -8.89 13.34
C SER A 190 24.50 -10.22 13.90
N LYS A 191 23.81 -10.20 15.03
CA LYS A 191 23.25 -11.41 15.65
C LYS A 191 21.76 -11.60 15.33
N VAL A 192 21.12 -10.67 14.62
CA VAL A 192 19.69 -10.77 14.29
C VAL A 192 19.44 -11.74 13.14
N THR A 193 20.49 -12.02 12.34
CA THR A 193 20.46 -13.01 11.26
C THR A 193 21.67 -13.92 11.33
N ASP A 194 21.53 -15.15 10.85
CA ASP A 194 22.66 -16.08 10.67
C ASP A 194 23.33 -15.91 9.30
N ALA A 195 24.31 -16.76 8.99
CA ALA A 195 25.07 -16.74 7.74
C ALA A 195 24.20 -17.04 6.50
N ASP A 196 23.07 -17.70 6.68
CA ASP A 196 22.12 -18.06 5.61
C ASP A 196 20.99 -17.02 5.48
N GLY A 197 21.07 -15.91 6.25
CA GLY A 197 20.09 -14.84 6.26
C GLY A 197 18.81 -15.15 7.06
N ARG A 198 18.80 -16.25 7.83
CA ARG A 198 17.68 -16.63 8.67
C ARG A 198 17.65 -15.75 9.94
N ILE A 199 16.47 -15.24 10.28
CA ILE A 199 16.27 -14.46 11.51
C ILE A 199 16.53 -15.34 12.73
N THR A 200 17.35 -14.86 13.67
CA THR A 200 17.76 -15.60 14.87
C THR A 200 17.03 -15.17 16.14
N VAL A 201 16.06 -14.27 16.01
CA VAL A 201 15.22 -13.82 17.13
C VAL A 201 14.39 -15.01 17.62
N PRO A 202 14.47 -15.39 18.91
CA PRO A 202 13.67 -16.48 19.45
C PRO A 202 12.18 -16.27 19.23
N GLY A 203 11.47 -17.33 18.81
CA GLY A 203 10.03 -17.28 18.55
C GLY A 203 9.61 -16.69 17.20
N PHE A 204 10.55 -16.15 16.42
CA PHE A 204 10.20 -15.49 15.15
C PHE A 204 9.47 -16.41 14.15
N TYR A 205 9.78 -17.70 14.17
CA TYR A 205 9.20 -18.70 13.26
C TYR A 205 8.18 -19.63 13.91
N ASP A 206 7.82 -19.43 15.17
CA ASP A 206 6.99 -20.39 15.92
C ASP A 206 5.59 -20.56 15.32
N ASP A 207 5.01 -19.46 14.79
CA ASP A 207 3.68 -19.43 14.18
C ASP A 207 3.71 -19.49 12.63
N VAL A 208 4.88 -19.75 12.04
CA VAL A 208 5.01 -19.85 10.58
C VAL A 208 4.44 -21.16 10.07
N GLU A 209 3.37 -21.09 9.30
CA GLU A 209 2.76 -22.24 8.65
C GLU A 209 3.56 -22.67 7.41
N GLU A 210 3.60 -23.97 7.15
CA GLU A 210 4.19 -24.49 5.91
C GLU A 210 3.30 -24.17 4.71
N VAL A 211 3.91 -23.64 3.66
CA VAL A 211 3.21 -23.37 2.38
C VAL A 211 2.79 -24.73 1.77
N PRO A 212 1.49 -24.93 1.47
CA PRO A 212 1.00 -26.15 0.85
C PRO A 212 1.70 -26.46 -0.48
N GLN A 213 1.86 -27.76 -0.78
CA GLN A 213 2.56 -28.19 -2.01
C GLN A 213 1.95 -27.61 -3.30
N ALA A 214 0.61 -27.54 -3.37
CA ALA A 214 -0.10 -26.97 -4.53
C ALA A 214 0.24 -25.48 -4.72
N GLU A 215 0.41 -24.73 -3.65
CA GLU A 215 0.79 -23.32 -3.70
C GLU A 215 2.26 -23.15 -4.11
N ARG A 216 3.16 -24.01 -3.60
CA ARG A 216 4.56 -24.05 -4.04
C ARG A 216 4.69 -24.33 -5.53
N GLU A 217 3.90 -25.27 -6.06
CA GLU A 217 3.86 -25.61 -7.48
C GLU A 217 3.35 -24.42 -8.31
N MET A 218 2.32 -23.72 -7.85
CA MET A 218 1.79 -22.53 -8.51
C MET A 218 2.81 -21.38 -8.53
N ILE A 219 3.49 -21.12 -7.41
CA ILE A 219 4.53 -20.09 -7.31
C ILE A 219 5.74 -20.43 -8.19
N ALA A 220 6.09 -21.71 -8.33
CA ALA A 220 7.22 -22.14 -9.17
C ALA A 220 7.05 -21.83 -10.67
N HIS A 221 5.85 -21.51 -11.13
CA HIS A 221 5.58 -21.08 -12.50
C HIS A 221 5.71 -19.56 -12.69
N ILE A 222 5.94 -18.80 -11.63
CA ILE A 222 6.22 -17.36 -11.70
C ILE A 222 7.64 -17.18 -12.25
N PRO A 223 7.85 -16.35 -13.31
CA PRO A 223 9.16 -16.15 -13.93
C PRO A 223 10.18 -15.47 -13.02
#